data_aab22767a42754d45fcf794c8a2f7560
#
_entry.id   aab22767a42754d45fcf794c8a2f7560
#
_cell.length_a   1.000
_cell.length_b   1.000
_cell.length_c   1.000
_cell.angle_alpha   90.00
_cell.angle_beta   90.00
_cell.angle_gamma   90.00
#
_symmetry.space_group_name_H-M   'P 1'
#
loop_
_entity.id
_entity.type
_entity.pdbx_description
1 polymer ?
#
loop_
_entity_poly.entity_id
_entity_poly.type
_entity_poly.pdbx_seq_one_letter_code
_entity_poly.pdbx_strand_id
1 'polypeptide(L)'
;MSIHEECGVFGVISPQVTDVARLAYYGLYALQHRGQESCGIVVNDDGLFASHKDLGLVSEVFHAEALDRLPQGTMAVGHTRYGTTGGT
;
A
#
# COMPACT_ATOMS: atom_id res chain seq x y z
N MET A 1 0.14 -15.88 21.15
CA MET A 1 0.58 -15.55 20.69
C MET A 1 0.71 -14.92 20.30
N SER A 2 1.06 -14.76 20.37
CA SER A 2 1.11 -14.10 19.96
C SER A 2 1.80 -13.70 19.00
N ILE A 3 1.90 -14.14 18.16
CA ILE A 3 2.44 -13.55 17.07
C ILE A 3 1.60 -12.55 16.56
N HIS A 4 2.14 -11.46 16.24
CA HIS A 4 1.36 -10.40 15.77
C HIS A 4 1.78 -10.07 14.40
N GLU A 5 0.84 -9.85 13.57
CA GLU A 5 1.13 -9.36 12.30
C GLU A 5 1.22 -7.88 12.39
N GLU A 6 2.41 -7.40 12.41
CA GLU A 6 2.60 -5.99 12.53
C GLU A 6 2.69 -5.31 11.19
N CYS A 7 2.80 -6.07 10.13
CA CYS A 7 2.90 -5.52 8.78
C CYS A 7 2.15 -6.40 7.82
N GLY A 8 1.59 -5.78 6.81
CA GLY A 8 1.00 -6.51 5.70
C GLY A 8 1.66 -6.07 4.42
N VAL A 9 1.81 -6.97 3.47
CA VAL A 9 2.39 -6.68 2.18
C VAL A 9 1.53 -7.28 1.09
N PHE A 10 1.32 -6.53 0.02
CA PHE A 10 0.52 -7.00 -1.10
C PHE A 10 1.20 -6.57 -2.38
N GLY A 11 1.44 -7.52 -3.28
CA GLY A 11 2.10 -7.24 -4.55
C GLY A 11 1.17 -7.48 -5.72
N VAL A 12 1.37 -6.71 -6.78
CA VAL A 12 0.61 -6.82 -8.02
C VAL A 12 1.62 -6.83 -9.16
N ILE A 13 1.47 -7.78 -10.07
CA ILE A 13 2.26 -7.83 -11.27
C ILE A 13 1.30 -7.95 -12.44
N SER A 14 1.50 -7.15 -13.47
CA SER A 14 0.66 -7.16 -14.64
C SER A 14 1.54 -7.30 -15.88
N PRO A 15 1.12 -8.10 -16.87
CA PRO A 15 1.88 -8.20 -18.12
C PRO A 15 1.75 -6.95 -18.96
N GLN A 16 0.83 -6.07 -18.62
CA GLN A 16 0.62 -4.84 -19.36
C GLN A 16 0.58 -3.67 -18.42
N VAL A 17 0.96 -2.51 -18.90
CA VAL A 17 0.88 -1.28 -18.11
C VAL A 17 -0.57 -1.02 -17.78
N THR A 18 -0.86 -0.87 -16.50
CA THR A 18 -2.22 -0.65 -16.04
C THR A 18 -2.16 0.09 -14.70
N ASP A 19 -3.30 0.35 -14.12
CA ASP A 19 -3.38 1.07 -12.84
C ASP A 19 -3.10 0.10 -11.69
N VAL A 20 -1.82 -0.30 -11.60
CA VAL A 20 -1.42 -1.25 -10.56
C VAL A 20 -1.51 -0.64 -9.17
N ALA A 21 -1.43 0.68 -9.06
CA ALA A 21 -1.55 1.34 -7.76
C ALA A 21 -2.95 1.11 -7.19
N ARG A 22 -3.97 1.23 -8.02
CA ARG A 22 -5.33 1.04 -7.56
C ARG A 22 -5.59 -0.41 -7.21
N LEU A 23 -4.99 -1.33 -7.96
CA LEU A 23 -5.11 -2.75 -7.63
C LEU A 23 -4.42 -3.03 -6.30
N ALA A 24 -3.24 -2.45 -6.07
CA ALA A 24 -2.56 -2.61 -4.81
C ALA A 24 -3.38 -2.01 -3.67
N TYR A 25 -4.02 -0.89 -3.94
CA TYR A 25 -4.88 -0.26 -2.94
C TYR A 25 -5.99 -1.21 -2.48
N TYR A 26 -6.64 -1.89 -3.41
CA TYR A 26 -7.70 -2.82 -3.04
C TYR A 26 -7.16 -3.96 -2.18
N GLY A 27 -5.96 -4.45 -2.51
CA GLY A 27 -5.34 -5.48 -1.71
C GLY A 27 -5.01 -5.00 -0.30
N LEU A 28 -4.47 -3.79 -0.20
CA LEU A 28 -4.15 -3.22 1.10
C LEU A 28 -5.40 -2.95 1.91
N TYR A 29 -6.45 -2.50 1.26
CA TYR A 29 -7.69 -2.23 1.96
C TYR A 29 -8.21 -3.51 2.62
N ALA A 30 -8.05 -4.63 1.93
CA ALA A 30 -8.46 -5.90 2.50
C ALA A 30 -7.59 -6.34 3.67
N LEU A 31 -6.34 -5.86 3.72
CA LEU A 31 -5.44 -6.17 4.82
C LEU A 31 -5.56 -5.20 5.98
N GLN A 32 -6.23 -4.08 5.74
CA GLN A 32 -6.35 -3.05 6.75
C GLN A 32 -7.24 -3.53 7.90
N HIS A 33 -6.82 -3.27 9.11
CA HIS A 33 -7.69 -3.51 10.24
C HIS A 33 -7.21 -2.66 11.41
N ARG A 34 -7.87 -2.84 12.54
CA ARG A 34 -7.66 -2.01 13.69
C ARG A 34 -6.20 -1.98 14.08
N GLY A 35 -5.69 -0.82 14.38
CA GLY A 35 -4.30 -0.66 14.80
C GLY A 35 -3.35 -0.30 13.69
N GLN A 36 -3.81 -0.29 12.46
CA GLN A 36 -2.97 0.05 11.34
C GLN A 36 -2.59 1.53 11.42
N GLU A 37 -1.30 1.84 11.34
CA GLU A 37 -0.76 3.19 11.56
C GLU A 37 -0.33 3.88 10.29
N SER A 38 0.22 3.14 9.36
CA SER A 38 0.76 3.76 8.15
C SER A 38 0.64 2.79 7.00
N CYS A 39 0.76 3.31 5.81
CA CYS A 39 0.72 2.47 4.61
C CYS A 39 1.44 3.17 3.48
N GLY A 40 1.78 2.40 2.47
CA GLY A 40 2.46 2.93 1.30
C GLY A 40 2.28 2.04 0.10
N ILE A 41 2.43 2.62 -1.08
CA ILE A 41 2.42 1.89 -2.34
C ILE A 41 3.58 2.42 -3.17
N VAL A 42 4.34 1.48 -3.75
CA VAL A 42 5.41 1.79 -4.68
C VAL A 42 5.01 1.19 -6.01
N VAL A 43 5.13 1.97 -7.07
CA VAL A 43 4.81 1.52 -8.42
C VAL A 43 6.08 1.52 -9.24
N ASN A 44 6.25 0.47 -10.03
CA ASN A 44 7.34 0.40 -11.01
C ASN A 44 6.74 0.65 -12.39
N ASP A 45 7.18 1.75 -13.00
CA ASP A 45 6.76 2.13 -14.33
C ASP A 45 7.99 2.09 -15.21
N ASP A 46 8.22 0.94 -15.86
CA ASP A 46 9.34 0.75 -16.78
C ASP A 46 10.67 1.10 -16.13
N GLY A 47 10.88 0.62 -14.92
CA GLY A 47 12.14 0.85 -14.23
C GLY A 47 12.18 2.12 -13.40
N LEU A 48 11.18 2.96 -13.53
CA LEU A 48 11.07 4.15 -12.70
C LEU A 48 10.13 3.87 -11.56
N PHE A 49 10.55 4.22 -10.35
CA PHE A 49 9.76 3.96 -9.17
C PHE A 49 9.11 5.23 -8.68
N ALA A 50 7.84 5.14 -8.35
CA ALA A 50 7.12 6.23 -7.72
C ALA A 50 6.43 5.65 -6.50
N SER A 51 6.34 6.42 -5.43
CA SER A 51 5.73 5.93 -4.22
C SER A 51 4.97 7.02 -3.50
N HIS A 52 4.04 6.57 -2.67
CA HIS A 52 3.34 7.45 -1.76
C HIS A 52 3.13 6.68 -0.48
N LYS A 53 3.48 7.26 0.64
CA LYS A 53 3.24 6.64 1.94
C LYS A 53 2.97 7.73 2.96
N ASP A 54 2.21 7.37 3.97
CA ASP A 54 1.88 8.33 4.99
C ASP A 54 1.33 7.58 6.20
N LEU A 55 1.16 8.31 7.26
CA LEU A 55 0.49 7.80 8.44
C LEU A 55 -1.00 7.83 8.19
N GLY A 56 -1.70 6.84 8.69
CA GLY A 56 -3.15 6.79 8.57
C GLY A 56 -3.61 5.48 7.99
N LEU A 57 -4.91 5.33 7.93
CA LEU A 57 -5.52 4.14 7.36
C LEU A 57 -5.39 4.17 5.85
N VAL A 58 -5.43 2.99 5.25
CA VAL A 58 -5.31 2.86 3.80
C VAL A 58 -6.33 3.77 3.09
N SER A 59 -7.56 3.79 3.58
CA SER A 59 -8.60 4.59 2.97
C SER A 59 -8.37 6.09 3.14
N GLU A 60 -7.63 6.49 4.15
CA GLU A 60 -7.32 7.90 4.36
C GLU A 60 -6.14 8.34 3.53
N VAL A 61 -5.11 7.51 3.49
CA VAL A 61 -3.88 7.86 2.79
C VAL A 61 -4.06 7.79 1.29
N PHE A 62 -4.79 6.78 0.82
CA PHE A 62 -4.95 6.54 -0.61
C PHE A 62 -6.34 6.93 -1.08
N HIS A 63 -6.69 8.20 -0.85
CA HIS A 63 -7.88 8.74 -1.44
C HIS A 63 -7.64 8.92 -2.94
N ALA A 64 -8.67 9.28 -3.66
CA ALA A 64 -8.62 9.30 -5.12
C ALA A 64 -7.48 10.13 -5.67
N GLU A 65 -7.23 11.30 -5.08
CA GLU A 65 -6.16 12.15 -5.57
C GLU A 65 -4.79 11.54 -5.41
N ALA A 66 -4.57 10.87 -4.27
CA ALA A 66 -3.27 10.25 -4.03
C ALA A 66 -3.04 9.11 -5.02
N LEU A 67 -4.07 8.33 -5.28
CA LEU A 67 -3.94 7.25 -6.26
C LEU A 67 -3.71 7.79 -7.66
N ASP A 68 -4.36 8.91 -7.99
CA ASP A 68 -4.21 9.48 -9.31
C ASP A 68 -2.80 10.02 -9.56
N ARG A 69 -2.08 10.36 -8.50
CA ARG A 69 -0.73 10.85 -8.65
C ARG A 69 0.28 9.75 -8.92
N LEU A 70 -0.08 8.51 -8.61
CA LEU A 70 0.83 7.40 -8.88
C LEU A 70 0.66 6.99 -10.33
N PRO A 71 1.76 6.68 -11.01
CA PRO A 71 1.68 6.33 -12.42
C PRO A 71 1.09 4.95 -12.60
N GLN A 72 0.71 4.65 -13.82
CA GLN A 72 0.41 3.28 -14.19
C GLN A 72 1.74 2.55 -14.34
N GLY A 73 1.69 1.25 -14.26
CA GLY A 73 2.91 0.47 -14.38
C GLY A 73 2.59 -0.99 -14.50
N THR A 74 3.63 -1.82 -14.36
CA THR A 74 3.47 -3.26 -14.46
C THR A 74 3.64 -3.96 -13.12
N MET A 75 4.04 -3.23 -12.09
CA MET A 75 4.23 -3.82 -10.78
C MET A 75 3.97 -2.78 -9.71
N ALA A 76 3.34 -3.20 -8.65
CA ALA A 76 3.18 -2.36 -7.47
C ALA A 76 3.31 -3.22 -6.22
N VAL A 77 3.86 -2.63 -5.18
CA VAL A 77 3.94 -3.28 -3.88
C VAL A 77 3.35 -2.32 -2.87
N GLY A 78 2.42 -2.83 -2.11
CA GLY A 78 1.83 -2.05 -1.04
C GLY A 78 2.17 -2.66 0.31
N HIS A 79 2.18 -1.82 1.32
CA HIS A 79 2.40 -2.32 2.67
C HIS A 79 1.57 -1.54 3.67
N THR A 80 1.25 -2.20 4.77
CA THR A 80 0.63 -1.56 5.91
C THR A 80 1.49 -1.88 7.12
N ARG A 81 1.57 -0.94 8.04
CA ARG A 81 2.28 -1.15 9.27
C ARG A 81 1.33 -0.91 10.42
N TYR A 82 1.38 -1.78 11.38
CA TYR A 82 0.54 -1.67 12.56
C TYR A 82 1.37 -1.20 13.73
N GLY A 83 0.77 -0.38 14.57
CA GLY A 83 1.45 0.12 15.73
C GLY A 83 1.77 -1.00 16.67
N THR A 84 2.97 -0.96 17.24
CA THR A 84 3.30 -1.94 18.23
C THR A 84 2.83 -1.42 19.55
N THR A 85 2.40 -2.31 20.33
CA THR A 85 1.93 -1.93 21.60
C THR A 85 2.98 -1.32 22.41
N GLY A 86 2.61 -0.43 23.06
CA GLY A 86 3.46 0.18 23.91
C GLY A 86 4.48 0.87 23.19
N GLY A 87 4.19 0.87 22.35
CA GLY A 87 4.80 1.28 21.90
C GLY A 87 5.22 2.05 21.35
N THR A 88 5.09 1.87 21.41
CA THR A 88 5.35 2.53 21.10
C THR A 88 5.44 2.73 20.58
#